data_7150bdcd2d8174fcc5ba81d42cc95dbb
#
_entry.id   7150bdcd2d8174fcc5ba81d42cc95dbb
#
_cell.length_a   1.000
_cell.length_b   1.000
_cell.length_c   1.000
_cell.angle_alpha   90.00
_cell.angle_beta   90.00
_cell.angle_gamma   90.00
#
_symmetry.space_group_name_H-M   'P 1'
#
loop_
_entity.id
_entity.type
_entity.pdbx_description
1 polymer ?
#
loop_
_entity_poly.entity_id
_entity_poly.type
_entity_poly.pdbx_seq_one_letter_code
_entity_poly.pdbx_strand_id
1 'polypeptide(L)'
;MRTTLTPILLLLLSAPMHAQLSAGEVPDGSIAYEVNIDLFLDLAFTSDTADLELDCDDFMDARAMLFRGAPEIDAPHVASLQFVDDDIEVCMDMSPSTNFQLRPKYYAFGEVLDCSGDFDWQVADQLVLGDIGGFMAIGPWVMDSMYIAYRRGNEMGWILLSFDLTGNDGSRLQVHRLLPICQGPNAVAENERPSLLSLYPNPGNGGTIRVESANELRQLELLDSSGRMIARYSGNVRTIPAPEIAGSYLVRATFTDGQRSVSRFVRQ
;
A
#
# COMPACT_ATOMS: atom_id res chain seq x y z
N MET A 1 -29.50 -45.95 -45.69
CA MET A 1 -28.75 -45.65 -44.47
C MET A 1 -28.17 -44.27 -44.60
N ARG A 2 -28.70 -43.28 -43.88
CA ARG A 2 -28.19 -41.91 -43.83
C ARG A 2 -27.51 -41.71 -42.46
N THR A 3 -26.18 -41.61 -42.44
CA THR A 3 -25.40 -41.32 -41.26
C THR A 3 -25.36 -39.81 -41.06
N THR A 4 -26.02 -39.33 -40.02
CA THR A 4 -25.95 -37.94 -39.53
C THR A 4 -24.71 -37.78 -38.66
N LEU A 5 -23.71 -37.03 -39.15
CA LEU A 5 -22.59 -36.56 -38.33
C LEU A 5 -23.05 -35.38 -37.50
N THR A 6 -23.03 -35.55 -36.16
CA THR A 6 -23.26 -34.48 -35.20
C THR A 6 -21.91 -33.77 -34.95
N PRO A 7 -21.80 -32.46 -35.17
CA PRO A 7 -20.57 -31.73 -34.82
C PRO A 7 -20.51 -31.55 -33.29
N ILE A 8 -19.47 -32.08 -32.65
CA ILE A 8 -19.11 -31.81 -31.27
C ILE A 8 -18.48 -30.42 -31.23
N LEU A 9 -19.23 -29.45 -30.71
CA LEU A 9 -18.77 -28.10 -30.42
C LEU A 9 -17.86 -28.17 -29.18
N LEU A 10 -16.53 -28.15 -29.37
CA LEU A 10 -15.57 -28.00 -28.28
C LEU A 10 -15.63 -26.55 -27.77
N LEU A 11 -16.36 -26.31 -26.66
CA LEU A 11 -16.25 -25.08 -25.87
C LEU A 11 -14.89 -25.06 -25.18
N LEU A 12 -13.93 -24.35 -25.74
CA LEU A 12 -12.70 -23.95 -25.06
C LEU A 12 -13.10 -22.96 -23.95
N LEU A 13 -13.25 -23.45 -22.74
CA LEU A 13 -13.30 -22.62 -21.52
C LEU A 13 -11.94 -21.96 -21.38
N SER A 14 -11.81 -20.72 -21.86
CA SER A 14 -10.71 -19.84 -21.47
C SER A 14 -10.88 -19.51 -20.00
N ALA A 15 -10.25 -20.29 -19.13
CA ALA A 15 -10.07 -19.87 -17.75
C ALA A 15 -9.29 -18.54 -17.76
N PRO A 16 -9.71 -17.50 -17.03
CA PRO A 16 -8.90 -16.32 -16.89
C PRO A 16 -7.55 -16.74 -16.29
N MET A 17 -6.47 -16.63 -17.07
CA MET A 17 -5.11 -16.70 -16.53
C MET A 17 -4.96 -15.44 -15.67
N HIS A 18 -5.15 -15.58 -14.37
CA HIS A 18 -4.71 -14.57 -13.43
C HIS A 18 -3.18 -14.53 -13.57
N ALA A 19 -2.65 -13.39 -13.97
CA ALA A 19 -1.21 -13.18 -13.95
C ALA A 19 -0.75 -13.40 -12.50
N GLN A 20 0.12 -14.40 -12.29
CA GLN A 20 0.71 -14.64 -10.97
C GLN A 20 1.75 -13.55 -10.74
N LEU A 21 1.64 -12.82 -9.64
CA LEU A 21 2.61 -11.82 -9.24
C LEU A 21 3.85 -12.53 -8.65
N SER A 22 5.05 -12.04 -9.00
CA SER A 22 6.31 -12.52 -8.43
C SER A 22 6.92 -11.50 -7.46
N ALA A 23 7.69 -11.98 -6.51
CA ALA A 23 8.41 -11.15 -5.56
C ALA A 23 9.35 -10.17 -6.25
N GLY A 24 9.18 -8.87 -6.01
CA GLY A 24 9.93 -7.80 -6.67
C GLY A 24 9.43 -7.41 -8.07
N GLU A 25 8.45 -8.13 -8.62
CA GLU A 25 7.79 -7.75 -9.86
C GLU A 25 6.88 -6.53 -9.62
N VAL A 26 6.90 -5.60 -10.57
CA VAL A 26 6.00 -4.45 -10.60
C VAL A 26 5.15 -4.58 -11.85
N PRO A 27 3.86 -4.93 -11.72
CA PRO A 27 2.97 -5.06 -12.86
C PRO A 27 2.84 -3.77 -13.66
N ASP A 28 2.52 -3.89 -14.95
CA ASP A 28 2.28 -2.74 -15.81
C ASP A 28 1.19 -1.84 -15.22
N GLY A 29 1.50 -0.54 -15.06
CA GLY A 29 0.60 0.45 -14.49
C GLY A 29 0.65 0.56 -12.97
N SER A 30 1.35 -0.32 -12.27
CA SER A 30 1.62 -0.23 -10.84
C SER A 30 2.92 0.53 -10.56
N ILE A 31 3.07 1.04 -9.34
CA ILE A 31 4.29 1.73 -8.89
C ILE A 31 4.71 1.12 -7.57
N ALA A 32 5.94 0.63 -7.50
CA ALA A 32 6.55 0.26 -6.24
C ALA A 32 7.31 1.45 -5.64
N TYR A 33 7.21 1.64 -4.33
CA TYR A 33 7.78 2.78 -3.62
C TYR A 33 9.06 2.38 -2.86
N GLU A 34 10.09 3.22 -2.97
CA GLU A 34 11.25 3.16 -2.09
C GLU A 34 10.86 3.80 -0.74
N VAL A 35 10.78 3.01 0.30
CA VAL A 35 10.33 3.47 1.63
C VAL A 35 11.52 3.93 2.47
N ASN A 36 12.65 3.20 2.40
CA ASN A 36 13.91 3.51 3.09
C ASN A 36 13.76 3.70 4.60
N ILE A 37 12.92 2.89 5.25
CA ILE A 37 12.85 2.83 6.71
C ILE A 37 14.06 2.07 7.22
N ASP A 38 14.73 2.62 8.25
CA ASP A 38 15.89 2.04 8.90
C ASP A 38 15.79 2.23 10.41
N LEU A 39 15.24 1.24 11.09
CA LEU A 39 15.14 1.22 12.55
C LEU A 39 16.41 0.57 13.12
N PHE A 40 17.07 1.24 14.06
CA PHE A 40 18.27 0.76 14.70
C PHE A 40 18.24 1.02 16.21
N LEU A 41 18.48 -0.03 16.99
CA LEU A 41 18.50 0.03 18.46
C LEU A 41 19.80 -0.56 18.99
N ASP A 42 20.57 0.22 19.74
CA ASP A 42 21.80 -0.19 20.43
C ASP A 42 21.61 -0.43 21.93
N LEU A 43 20.54 0.11 22.52
CA LEU A 43 20.25 -0.02 23.95
C LEU A 43 19.21 -1.10 24.24
N ALA A 44 19.43 -1.90 25.27
CA ALA A 44 18.45 -2.87 25.75
C ALA A 44 17.18 -2.20 26.30
N PHE A 45 16.05 -2.91 26.20
CA PHE A 45 14.71 -2.47 26.60
C PHE A 45 14.24 -1.19 25.89
N THR A 46 14.65 -1.02 24.65
CA THR A 46 14.18 0.06 23.77
C THR A 46 13.37 -0.49 22.61
N SER A 47 12.52 0.37 22.06
CA SER A 47 11.75 0.08 20.86
C SER A 47 11.72 1.29 19.93
N ASP A 48 11.60 1.02 18.65
CA ASP A 48 11.38 2.03 17.61
C ASP A 48 10.37 1.54 16.60
N THR A 49 9.68 2.48 15.93
CA THR A 49 8.59 2.16 15.01
C THR A 49 8.56 3.12 13.83
N ALA A 50 8.08 2.62 12.69
CA ALA A 50 7.79 3.44 11.51
C ALA A 50 6.49 2.99 10.83
N ASP A 51 5.70 3.95 10.41
CA ASP A 51 4.41 3.70 9.78
C ASP A 51 4.59 3.34 8.30
N LEU A 52 3.76 2.42 7.82
CA LEU A 52 3.69 1.93 6.45
C LEU A 52 2.28 2.15 5.91
N GLU A 53 2.21 2.64 4.69
CA GLU A 53 1.00 2.76 3.91
C GLU A 53 1.05 1.73 2.78
N LEU A 54 0.05 0.86 2.70
CA LEU A 54 0.05 -0.31 1.83
C LEU A 54 -1.00 -0.26 0.72
N ASP A 55 -1.91 0.73 0.74
CA ASP A 55 -3.04 0.78 -0.19
C ASP A 55 -3.29 2.14 -0.87
N CYS A 56 -2.45 3.13 -0.60
CA CYS A 56 -2.46 4.47 -1.21
C CYS A 56 -3.67 5.34 -0.83
N ASP A 57 -4.20 5.17 0.35
CA ASP A 57 -5.31 6.00 0.84
C ASP A 57 -4.87 7.14 1.76
N ASP A 58 -3.56 7.33 1.97
CA ASP A 58 -2.90 8.30 2.85
C ASP A 58 -3.11 8.01 4.36
N PHE A 59 -3.58 6.80 4.72
CA PHE A 59 -3.64 6.33 6.10
C PHE A 59 -2.60 5.24 6.35
N MET A 60 -2.29 5.03 7.61
CA MET A 60 -1.37 3.98 8.03
C MET A 60 -2.11 2.64 8.05
N ASP A 61 -1.64 1.67 7.28
CA ASP A 61 -2.16 0.30 7.24
C ASP A 61 -1.37 -0.65 8.12
N ALA A 62 -0.06 -0.39 8.24
CA ALA A 62 0.83 -1.20 9.06
C ALA A 62 1.92 -0.34 9.72
N ARG A 63 2.57 -0.94 10.72
CA ARG A 63 3.70 -0.35 11.45
C ARG A 63 4.83 -1.34 11.55
N ALA A 64 6.01 -0.96 11.04
CA ALA A 64 7.24 -1.68 11.31
C ALA A 64 7.69 -1.40 12.74
N MET A 65 8.04 -2.44 13.46
CA MET A 65 8.41 -2.34 14.89
C MET A 65 9.70 -3.13 15.15
N LEU A 66 10.64 -2.51 15.83
CA LEU A 66 11.83 -3.13 16.33
C LEU A 66 11.86 -3.00 17.85
N PHE A 67 12.09 -4.10 18.56
CA PHE A 67 12.31 -4.14 20.00
C PHE A 67 13.64 -4.82 20.29
N ARG A 68 14.50 -4.16 21.06
CA ARG A 68 15.74 -4.74 21.58
C ARG A 68 15.57 -5.07 23.04
N GLY A 69 15.44 -6.33 23.36
CA GLY A 69 15.38 -6.85 24.72
C GLY A 69 16.77 -7.08 25.34
N ALA A 70 16.82 -8.02 26.26
CA ALA A 70 18.05 -8.55 26.88
C ALA A 70 17.91 -10.08 26.91
N PRO A 71 18.36 -10.80 25.87
CA PRO A 71 18.15 -12.25 25.72
C PRO A 71 18.66 -13.08 26.86
N GLU A 72 19.68 -12.60 27.56
CA GLU A 72 20.29 -13.26 28.75
C GLU A 72 19.34 -13.31 29.96
N ILE A 73 18.30 -12.50 30.00
CA ILE A 73 17.27 -12.48 31.05
C ILE A 73 15.87 -12.75 30.50
N ASP A 74 15.80 -13.52 29.42
CA ASP A 74 14.55 -13.97 28.79
C ASP A 74 13.69 -12.83 28.15
N ALA A 75 14.32 -11.73 27.76
CA ALA A 75 13.70 -10.64 27.03
C ALA A 75 14.19 -10.64 25.57
N PRO A 76 13.41 -11.08 24.58
CA PRO A 76 13.89 -11.27 23.21
C PRO A 76 14.16 -9.94 22.49
N HIS A 77 15.04 -9.97 21.49
CA HIS A 77 15.01 -8.98 20.42
C HIS A 77 13.95 -9.41 19.40
N VAL A 78 13.14 -8.50 18.91
CA VAL A 78 12.01 -8.80 18.01
C VAL A 78 11.93 -7.78 16.89
N ALA A 79 11.83 -8.26 15.65
CA ALA A 79 11.37 -7.49 14.51
C ALA A 79 9.94 -7.94 14.17
N SER A 80 9.03 -7.00 13.99
CA SER A 80 7.62 -7.31 13.69
C SER A 80 6.96 -6.25 12.82
N LEU A 81 5.84 -6.62 12.20
CA LEU A 81 4.87 -5.70 11.61
C LEU A 81 3.57 -5.79 12.41
N GLN A 82 2.98 -4.66 12.70
CA GLN A 82 1.63 -4.54 13.25
C GLN A 82 0.73 -4.01 12.16
N PHE A 83 -0.29 -4.77 11.78
CA PHE A 83 -1.32 -4.33 10.84
C PHE A 83 -2.43 -3.63 11.61
N VAL A 84 -2.94 -2.54 11.04
CA VAL A 84 -4.02 -1.73 11.62
C VAL A 84 -5.30 -1.95 10.85
N ASP A 85 -5.18 -2.35 9.59
CA ASP A 85 -6.29 -2.64 8.71
C ASP A 85 -6.66 -4.13 8.76
N ASP A 86 -7.89 -4.42 9.21
CA ASP A 86 -8.43 -5.78 9.37
C ASP A 86 -8.71 -6.48 8.02
N ASP A 87 -8.69 -5.75 6.89
CA ASP A 87 -8.95 -6.30 5.56
C ASP A 87 -7.67 -6.79 4.86
N ILE A 88 -6.50 -6.54 5.45
CA ILE A 88 -5.22 -6.99 4.91
C ILE A 88 -4.89 -8.39 5.44
N GLU A 89 -4.68 -9.31 4.51
CA GLU A 89 -4.22 -10.67 4.78
C GLU A 89 -2.75 -10.82 4.39
N VAL A 90 -1.98 -11.55 5.18
CA VAL A 90 -0.58 -11.89 4.93
C VAL A 90 -0.46 -13.40 4.72
N CYS A 91 0.44 -13.83 3.83
CA CYS A 91 0.75 -15.24 3.67
C CYS A 91 1.57 -15.75 4.85
N MET A 92 0.97 -16.63 5.67
CA MET A 92 1.48 -17.08 6.95
C MET A 92 1.89 -18.54 6.92
N ASP A 93 2.96 -18.87 7.65
CA ASP A 93 3.37 -20.25 7.91
C ASP A 93 2.43 -20.89 8.94
N MET A 94 1.69 -21.89 8.51
CA MET A 94 0.75 -22.66 9.32
C MET A 94 1.33 -23.98 9.84
N SER A 95 2.65 -24.18 9.68
CA SER A 95 3.30 -25.41 10.12
C SER A 95 3.22 -25.62 11.64
N PRO A 96 3.14 -26.86 12.13
CA PRO A 96 3.00 -27.15 13.56
C PRO A 96 4.16 -26.62 14.43
N SER A 97 5.33 -26.39 13.84
CA SER A 97 6.51 -25.86 14.52
C SER A 97 6.39 -24.38 14.88
N THR A 98 5.50 -23.64 14.21
CA THR A 98 5.31 -22.20 14.36
C THR A 98 4.00 -21.82 15.03
N ASN A 99 3.18 -22.79 15.46
CA ASN A 99 1.81 -22.59 15.97
C ASN A 99 1.66 -21.60 17.14
N PHE A 100 2.75 -21.16 17.77
CA PHE A 100 2.69 -20.18 18.86
C PHE A 100 2.99 -18.76 18.43
N GLN A 101 3.61 -18.58 17.25
CA GLN A 101 3.89 -17.27 16.67
C GLN A 101 3.61 -17.32 15.17
N LEU A 102 2.71 -16.47 14.75
CA LEU A 102 2.40 -16.32 13.32
C LEU A 102 3.59 -15.67 12.62
N ARG A 103 4.15 -16.37 11.63
CA ARG A 103 5.29 -15.91 10.82
C ARG A 103 4.90 -15.80 9.38
N PRO A 104 5.44 -14.81 8.64
CA PRO A 104 5.18 -14.73 7.21
C PRO A 104 5.93 -15.83 6.46
N LYS A 105 5.41 -16.18 5.29
CA LYS A 105 6.20 -16.82 4.25
C LYS A 105 7.15 -15.78 3.66
N TYR A 106 8.44 -16.14 3.60
CA TYR A 106 9.46 -15.33 2.96
C TYR A 106 9.69 -15.82 1.53
N TYR A 107 9.78 -14.88 0.60
CA TYR A 107 9.99 -15.16 -0.81
C TYR A 107 11.32 -14.55 -1.26
N ALA A 108 12.07 -15.29 -2.08
CA ALA A 108 13.23 -14.76 -2.77
C ALA A 108 12.79 -13.91 -3.98
N PHE A 109 13.67 -13.04 -4.46
CA PHE A 109 13.42 -12.26 -5.67
C PHE A 109 13.04 -13.16 -6.86
N GLY A 110 11.95 -12.83 -7.55
CA GLY A 110 11.41 -13.56 -8.70
C GLY A 110 10.61 -14.82 -8.36
N GLU A 111 10.49 -15.19 -7.08
CA GLU A 111 9.62 -16.27 -6.62
C GLU A 111 8.15 -15.87 -6.76
N VAL A 112 7.31 -16.78 -7.24
CA VAL A 112 5.87 -16.55 -7.36
C VAL A 112 5.25 -16.35 -5.97
N LEU A 113 4.46 -15.29 -5.81
CA LEU A 113 3.74 -15.00 -4.56
C LEU A 113 2.51 -15.91 -4.43
N ASP A 114 2.80 -17.15 -4.15
CA ASP A 114 1.81 -18.19 -3.94
C ASP A 114 1.73 -18.51 -2.44
N CYS A 115 0.53 -18.64 -1.91
CA CYS A 115 0.28 -19.01 -0.53
C CYS A 115 -0.46 -20.34 -0.51
N SER A 116 0.31 -21.42 -0.57
CA SER A 116 -0.20 -22.80 -0.69
C SER A 116 0.63 -23.77 0.15
N GLY A 117 0.16 -25.01 0.30
CA GLY A 117 0.81 -26.06 1.09
C GLY A 117 0.67 -25.81 2.58
N ASP A 118 1.79 -25.60 3.27
CA ASP A 118 1.82 -25.31 4.71
C ASP A 118 1.58 -23.82 5.03
N PHE A 119 1.26 -23.01 4.00
CA PHE A 119 1.00 -21.58 4.13
C PHE A 119 -0.46 -21.24 3.81
N ASP A 120 -1.01 -20.23 4.47
CA ASP A 120 -2.36 -19.74 4.23
C ASP A 120 -2.44 -18.22 4.42
N TRP A 121 -3.44 -17.60 3.76
CA TRP A 121 -3.72 -16.18 3.91
C TRP A 121 -4.47 -15.93 5.21
N GLN A 122 -3.90 -15.10 6.07
CA GLN A 122 -4.46 -14.80 7.38
C GLN A 122 -4.42 -13.32 7.67
N VAL A 123 -5.47 -12.80 8.27
CA VAL A 123 -5.45 -11.50 8.95
C VAL A 123 -4.62 -11.64 10.24
N ALA A 124 -3.68 -10.73 10.45
CA ALA A 124 -2.85 -10.75 11.65
C ALA A 124 -2.67 -9.34 12.22
N ASP A 125 -3.07 -9.13 13.47
CA ASP A 125 -2.83 -7.85 14.17
C ASP A 125 -1.33 -7.60 14.35
N GLN A 126 -0.57 -8.63 14.66
CA GLN A 126 0.88 -8.57 14.80
C GLN A 126 1.56 -9.78 14.17
N LEU A 127 2.52 -9.49 13.30
CA LEU A 127 3.31 -10.45 12.56
C LEU A 127 4.75 -10.39 13.04
N VAL A 128 5.24 -11.46 13.68
CA VAL A 128 6.65 -11.57 14.08
C VAL A 128 7.48 -11.93 12.85
N LEU A 129 8.34 -11.03 12.41
CA LEU A 129 9.30 -11.27 11.32
C LEU A 129 10.46 -12.14 11.80
N GLY A 130 11.04 -11.79 12.93
CA GLY A 130 12.13 -12.54 13.55
C GLY A 130 12.27 -12.22 15.03
N ASP A 131 12.86 -13.16 15.77
CA ASP A 131 13.13 -12.99 17.19
C ASP A 131 14.38 -13.77 17.61
N ILE A 132 15.08 -13.27 18.61
CA ILE A 132 16.24 -13.94 19.23
C ILE A 132 16.16 -13.80 20.74
N GLY A 133 16.43 -14.90 21.45
CA GLY A 133 16.32 -14.95 22.92
C GLY A 133 14.88 -15.21 23.37
N GLY A 134 14.67 -15.22 24.68
CA GLY A 134 13.40 -15.60 25.28
C GLY A 134 13.13 -17.11 25.24
N PHE A 135 12.08 -17.53 25.90
CA PHE A 135 11.75 -18.96 26.07
C PHE A 135 11.28 -19.62 24.76
N MET A 136 10.78 -18.83 23.81
CA MET A 136 10.14 -19.31 22.59
C MET A 136 10.71 -18.70 21.30
N ALA A 137 11.94 -18.22 21.34
CA ALA A 137 12.57 -17.68 20.13
C ALA A 137 12.76 -18.78 19.08
N ILE A 138 12.12 -18.62 17.93
CA ILE A 138 12.12 -19.63 16.87
C ILE A 138 12.98 -19.16 15.68
N GLY A 139 13.45 -17.90 15.68
CA GLY A 139 14.13 -17.29 14.52
C GLY A 139 13.15 -17.01 13.37
N PRO A 140 13.56 -16.53 12.20
CA PRO A 140 14.95 -16.22 11.86
C PRO A 140 15.51 -15.07 12.71
N TRP A 141 16.83 -15.05 12.83
CA TRP A 141 17.55 -14.00 13.58
C TRP A 141 18.12 -12.93 12.67
N VAL A 142 18.40 -13.33 11.45
CA VAL A 142 18.91 -12.48 10.38
C VAL A 142 18.15 -12.82 9.12
N MET A 143 17.75 -11.79 8.39
CA MET A 143 17.10 -11.90 7.09
C MET A 143 17.64 -10.79 6.18
N ASP A 144 18.07 -11.15 4.99
CA ASP A 144 18.59 -10.20 4.03
C ASP A 144 17.76 -10.21 2.76
N SER A 145 17.19 -9.04 2.44
CA SER A 145 16.53 -8.74 1.16
C SER A 145 15.47 -9.78 0.75
N MET A 146 14.56 -10.11 1.66
CA MET A 146 13.46 -11.03 1.41
C MET A 146 12.13 -10.29 1.30
N TYR A 147 11.20 -10.90 0.58
CA TYR A 147 9.87 -10.37 0.36
C TYR A 147 8.86 -11.09 1.24
N ILE A 148 7.88 -10.35 1.73
CA ILE A 148 6.63 -10.89 2.28
C ILE A 148 5.47 -10.46 1.39
N ALA A 149 4.51 -11.37 1.19
CA ALA A 149 3.32 -11.11 0.41
C ALA A 149 2.14 -10.74 1.30
N TYR A 150 1.37 -9.75 0.88
CA TYR A 150 0.10 -9.39 1.49
C TYR A 150 -0.95 -9.15 0.40
N ARG A 151 -2.23 -9.19 0.80
CA ARG A 151 -3.33 -8.95 -0.13
C ARG A 151 -4.52 -8.31 0.55
N ARG A 152 -5.38 -7.69 -0.26
CA ARG A 152 -6.75 -7.31 0.09
C ARG A 152 -7.67 -7.88 -0.99
N GLY A 153 -8.46 -8.90 -0.63
CA GLY A 153 -9.27 -9.63 -1.60
C GLY A 153 -8.43 -10.31 -2.69
N ASN A 154 -8.51 -9.84 -3.93
CA ASN A 154 -7.76 -10.38 -5.07
C ASN A 154 -6.51 -9.55 -5.44
N GLU A 155 -6.32 -8.40 -4.82
CA GLU A 155 -5.18 -7.53 -5.08
C GLU A 155 -4.03 -7.93 -4.18
N MET A 156 -2.82 -8.05 -4.75
CA MET A 156 -1.63 -8.48 -4.03
C MET A 156 -0.53 -7.44 -4.10
N GLY A 157 0.17 -7.28 -2.98
CA GLY A 157 1.37 -6.50 -2.85
C GLY A 157 2.49 -7.29 -2.20
N TRP A 158 3.64 -6.66 -2.09
CA TRP A 158 4.80 -7.22 -1.40
C TRP A 158 5.59 -6.13 -0.68
N ILE A 159 6.27 -6.52 0.40
CA ILE A 159 7.21 -5.69 1.15
C ILE A 159 8.59 -6.34 1.07
N LEU A 160 9.60 -5.59 0.62
CA LEU A 160 11.01 -5.99 0.66
C LEU A 160 11.63 -5.49 1.95
N LEU A 161 12.16 -6.39 2.75
CA LEU A 161 12.75 -6.07 4.04
C LEU A 161 14.02 -6.86 4.35
N SER A 162 14.80 -6.36 5.31
CA SER A 162 15.90 -7.07 5.95
C SER A 162 15.92 -6.75 7.44
N PHE A 163 16.46 -7.66 8.24
CA PHE A 163 16.74 -7.41 9.65
C PHE A 163 17.93 -8.23 10.14
N ASP A 164 18.60 -7.69 11.14
CA ASP A 164 19.63 -8.37 11.91
C ASP A 164 19.39 -8.11 13.40
N LEU A 165 19.06 -9.17 14.12
CA LEU A 165 18.82 -9.15 15.56
C LEU A 165 20.04 -9.64 16.35
N THR A 166 21.10 -10.12 15.67
CA THR A 166 22.30 -10.74 16.28
C THR A 166 23.43 -9.76 16.53
N GLY A 167 23.31 -8.54 15.98
CA GLY A 167 24.37 -7.55 16.05
C GLY A 167 24.78 -7.20 17.50
N ASN A 168 26.07 -7.38 17.84
CA ASN A 168 26.59 -6.96 19.14
C ASN A 168 26.41 -5.44 19.36
N ASP A 169 26.49 -4.67 18.28
CA ASP A 169 26.38 -3.21 18.29
C ASP A 169 24.93 -2.73 18.28
N GLY A 170 23.96 -3.60 17.97
CA GLY A 170 22.54 -3.24 17.92
C GLY A 170 21.69 -4.22 17.12
N SER A 171 20.39 -4.06 17.23
CA SER A 171 19.39 -4.72 16.39
C SER A 171 18.93 -3.77 15.30
N ARG A 172 18.64 -4.28 14.11
CA ARG A 172 18.23 -3.48 12.95
C ARG A 172 17.06 -4.11 12.23
N LEU A 173 16.11 -3.27 11.76
CA LEU A 173 15.04 -3.63 10.84
C LEU A 173 14.98 -2.57 9.74
N GLN A 174 15.03 -3.01 8.49
CA GLN A 174 14.95 -2.15 7.32
C GLN A 174 13.77 -2.56 6.44
N VAL A 175 12.97 -1.58 6.03
CA VAL A 175 12.00 -1.76 4.96
C VAL A 175 12.50 -0.93 3.78
N HIS A 176 12.87 -1.63 2.71
CA HIS A 176 13.51 -1.01 1.55
C HIS A 176 12.50 -0.50 0.55
N ARG A 177 11.54 -1.37 0.20
CA ARG A 177 10.63 -1.13 -0.90
C ARG A 177 9.32 -1.86 -0.69
N LEU A 178 8.24 -1.33 -1.23
CA LEU A 178 6.95 -2.03 -1.24
C LEU A 178 6.23 -1.84 -2.57
N LEU A 179 5.45 -2.83 -2.95
CA LEU A 179 4.43 -2.72 -3.99
C LEU A 179 3.09 -2.62 -3.28
N PRO A 180 2.47 -1.42 -3.24
CA PRO A 180 1.18 -1.27 -2.57
C PRO A 180 0.05 -1.91 -3.39
N ILE A 181 -1.02 -2.27 -2.71
CA ILE A 181 -2.28 -2.71 -3.31
C ILE A 181 -3.16 -1.52 -3.66
N CYS A 182 -2.52 -0.43 -4.11
CA CYS A 182 -3.28 0.67 -4.65
C CYS A 182 -4.09 0.16 -5.83
N GLN A 183 -5.36 0.38 -5.81
CA GLN A 183 -6.06 0.46 -7.05
C GLN A 183 -5.34 1.53 -7.86
N GLY A 184 -4.52 1.12 -8.84
CA GLY A 184 -3.72 2.03 -9.63
C GLY A 184 -4.58 3.16 -10.19
N PRO A 185 -3.98 4.27 -10.69
CA PRO A 185 -4.74 5.35 -11.33
C PRO A 185 -5.57 4.88 -12.52
N ASN A 186 -5.38 3.63 -12.97
CA ASN A 186 -6.25 2.93 -13.93
C ASN A 186 -7.26 2.00 -13.25
N ALA A 187 -7.12 1.73 -11.96
CA ALA A 187 -8.16 1.21 -11.09
C ALA A 187 -9.04 2.33 -10.48
N VAL A 188 -8.87 3.57 -10.88
CA VAL A 188 -10.06 4.29 -11.21
C VAL A 188 -10.68 3.43 -12.32
N ALA A 189 -11.36 2.30 -11.99
CA ALA A 189 -12.61 2.05 -12.60
C ALA A 189 -13.19 3.47 -12.58
N GLU A 190 -13.11 4.12 -13.71
CA GLU A 190 -13.94 5.20 -14.05
C GLU A 190 -15.35 4.59 -13.94
N ASN A 191 -15.72 4.24 -12.70
CA ASN A 191 -17.04 4.39 -12.23
C ASN A 191 -17.19 5.82 -12.64
N GLU A 192 -17.87 6.01 -13.78
CA GLU A 192 -18.40 7.26 -14.25
C GLU A 192 -19.26 7.87 -13.13
N ARG A 193 -18.66 8.07 -11.95
CA ARG A 193 -19.12 9.09 -11.03
C ARG A 193 -18.82 10.36 -11.81
N PRO A 194 -19.83 10.99 -12.38
CA PRO A 194 -19.63 12.22 -13.12
C PRO A 194 -18.74 13.06 -12.24
N SER A 195 -17.59 13.48 -12.76
CA SER A 195 -16.61 14.25 -12.00
C SER A 195 -17.38 15.32 -11.25
N LEU A 196 -17.45 15.19 -9.91
CA LEU A 196 -18.23 16.12 -9.08
C LEU A 196 -17.71 17.55 -9.23
N LEU A 197 -16.52 17.70 -9.85
CA LEU A 197 -15.83 18.97 -10.05
C LEU A 197 -15.14 18.99 -11.40
N SER A 198 -15.53 19.89 -12.29
CA SER A 198 -14.90 20.16 -13.58
C SER A 198 -14.36 21.58 -13.62
N LEU A 199 -13.19 21.77 -14.25
CA LEU A 199 -12.49 23.05 -14.33
C LEU A 199 -12.32 23.47 -15.80
N TYR A 200 -12.68 24.70 -16.14
CA TYR A 200 -12.56 25.25 -17.50
C TYR A 200 -12.00 26.66 -17.52
N PRO A 201 -11.12 27.00 -18.49
CA PRO A 201 -10.43 26.07 -19.37
C PRO A 201 -9.35 25.28 -18.60
N ASN A 202 -9.10 24.03 -19.00
CA ASN A 202 -8.02 23.23 -18.44
C ASN A 202 -7.38 22.39 -19.58
N PRO A 203 -6.17 22.70 -20.03
CA PRO A 203 -5.26 23.77 -19.55
C PRO A 203 -5.77 25.19 -19.76
N GLY A 204 -5.37 26.12 -18.88
CA GLY A 204 -5.74 27.53 -18.93
C GLY A 204 -4.56 28.47 -19.21
N ASN A 205 -4.81 29.52 -20.04
CA ASN A 205 -3.78 30.49 -20.42
C ASN A 205 -3.87 31.81 -19.62
N GLY A 206 -4.64 31.88 -18.55
CA GLY A 206 -4.81 33.03 -17.68
C GLY A 206 -6.24 33.45 -17.48
N GLY A 207 -6.44 34.52 -16.68
CA GLY A 207 -7.76 35.05 -16.36
C GLY A 207 -8.43 34.28 -15.24
N THR A 208 -9.52 33.59 -15.51
CA THR A 208 -10.34 32.92 -14.50
C THR A 208 -10.55 31.46 -14.85
N ILE A 209 -10.70 30.63 -13.81
CA ILE A 209 -11.09 29.24 -13.88
C ILE A 209 -12.57 29.16 -13.54
N ARG A 210 -13.38 28.66 -14.46
CA ARG A 210 -14.78 28.32 -14.20
C ARG A 210 -14.82 26.95 -13.53
N VAL A 211 -15.60 26.87 -12.47
CA VAL A 211 -15.78 25.67 -11.65
C VAL A 211 -17.21 25.16 -11.86
N GLU A 212 -17.33 23.98 -12.44
CA GLU A 212 -18.61 23.28 -12.59
C GLU A 212 -18.66 22.11 -11.61
N SER A 213 -19.74 21.97 -10.88
CA SER A 213 -19.97 20.88 -9.95
C SER A 213 -21.42 20.44 -9.95
N ALA A 214 -21.66 19.14 -9.78
CA ALA A 214 -23.00 18.57 -9.67
C ALA A 214 -23.69 18.98 -8.35
N ASN A 215 -22.91 19.17 -7.28
CA ASN A 215 -23.40 19.50 -5.94
C ASN A 215 -23.06 20.95 -5.58
N GLU A 216 -23.75 21.48 -4.58
CA GLU A 216 -23.51 22.82 -4.06
C GLU A 216 -22.20 22.88 -3.28
N LEU A 217 -21.35 23.86 -3.63
CA LEU A 217 -20.05 24.05 -3.02
C LEU A 217 -20.17 24.78 -1.68
N ARG A 218 -19.58 24.23 -0.65
CA ARG A 218 -19.35 24.85 0.64
C ARG A 218 -18.04 25.66 0.66
N GLN A 219 -17.00 25.09 0.01
CA GLN A 219 -15.65 25.66 0.03
C GLN A 219 -14.85 25.16 -1.17
N LEU A 220 -13.99 26.02 -1.71
CA LEU A 220 -12.94 25.67 -2.69
C LEU A 220 -11.57 26.07 -2.15
N GLU A 221 -10.57 25.25 -2.37
CA GLU A 221 -9.18 25.53 -2.02
C GLU A 221 -8.32 25.32 -3.28
N LEU A 222 -7.46 26.29 -3.54
CA LEU A 222 -6.44 26.21 -4.59
C LEU A 222 -5.11 25.90 -3.93
N LEU A 223 -4.46 24.83 -4.37
CA LEU A 223 -3.21 24.31 -3.83
C LEU A 223 -2.15 24.28 -4.94
N ASP A 224 -0.89 24.47 -4.60
CA ASP A 224 0.23 24.20 -5.51
C ASP A 224 0.54 22.70 -5.61
N SER A 225 1.51 22.33 -6.44
CA SER A 225 1.92 20.94 -6.66
C SER A 225 2.51 20.26 -5.40
N SER A 226 2.89 21.03 -4.39
CA SER A 226 3.37 20.53 -3.09
C SER A 226 2.25 20.38 -2.05
N GLY A 227 0.98 20.66 -2.44
CA GLY A 227 -0.17 20.65 -1.54
C GLY A 227 -0.31 21.89 -0.65
N ARG A 228 0.56 22.90 -0.81
CA ARG A 228 0.46 24.14 -0.05
C ARG A 228 -0.70 24.98 -0.56
N MET A 229 -1.52 25.47 0.37
CA MET A 229 -2.67 26.31 0.06
C MET A 229 -2.25 27.69 -0.44
N ILE A 230 -2.71 28.04 -1.65
CA ILE A 230 -2.52 29.37 -2.28
C ILE A 230 -3.71 30.29 -1.96
N ALA A 231 -4.93 29.75 -2.09
CA ALA A 231 -6.14 30.54 -1.86
C ALA A 231 -7.29 29.64 -1.36
N ARG A 232 -8.23 30.26 -0.62
CA ARG A 232 -9.46 29.61 -0.14
C ARG A 232 -10.65 30.50 -0.44
N TYR A 233 -11.72 29.87 -0.94
CA TYR A 233 -12.97 30.53 -1.31
C TYR A 233 -14.12 29.83 -0.58
N SER A 234 -14.99 30.60 0.09
CA SER A 234 -16.14 30.06 0.85
C SER A 234 -17.45 30.30 0.08
N GLY A 235 -18.39 29.36 0.24
CA GLY A 235 -19.68 29.39 -0.43
C GLY A 235 -19.67 28.77 -1.83
N ASN A 236 -20.79 28.91 -2.55
CA ASN A 236 -21.00 28.31 -3.87
C ASN A 236 -20.31 29.10 -4.99
N VAL A 237 -18.96 29.15 -4.93
CA VAL A 237 -18.13 29.88 -5.89
C VAL A 237 -18.01 29.10 -7.19
N ARG A 238 -18.35 29.74 -8.32
CA ARG A 238 -18.34 29.14 -9.67
C ARG A 238 -17.19 29.66 -10.55
N THR A 239 -16.43 30.63 -10.07
CA THR A 239 -15.31 31.23 -10.79
C THR A 239 -14.24 31.66 -9.82
N ILE A 240 -13.00 31.27 -10.06
CA ILE A 240 -11.85 31.67 -9.27
C ILE A 240 -10.76 32.25 -10.16
N PRO A 241 -9.89 33.17 -9.68
CA PRO A 241 -8.74 33.64 -10.45
C PRO A 241 -7.79 32.47 -10.76
N ALA A 242 -7.28 32.42 -11.97
CA ALA A 242 -6.21 31.50 -12.33
C ALA A 242 -4.90 31.94 -11.67
N PRO A 243 -4.02 31.00 -11.24
CA PRO A 243 -2.70 31.33 -10.75
C PRO A 243 -1.89 32.14 -11.79
N GLU A 244 -1.03 33.05 -11.32
CA GLU A 244 -0.20 33.88 -12.22
C GLU A 244 0.97 33.06 -12.83
N ILE A 245 1.47 32.08 -12.09
CA ILE A 245 2.65 31.29 -12.47
C ILE A 245 2.19 30.06 -13.25
N ALA A 246 2.88 29.76 -14.36
CA ALA A 246 2.65 28.51 -15.11
C ALA A 246 3.03 27.30 -14.24
N GLY A 247 2.22 26.25 -14.29
CA GLY A 247 2.43 25.05 -13.47
C GLY A 247 1.20 24.20 -13.28
N SER A 248 1.34 23.19 -12.45
CA SER A 248 0.26 22.28 -12.05
C SER A 248 -0.27 22.65 -10.68
N TYR A 249 -1.57 22.69 -10.54
CA TYR A 249 -2.31 23.08 -9.33
C TYR A 249 -3.39 22.06 -9.04
N LEU A 250 -3.79 21.98 -7.78
CA LEU A 250 -4.94 21.18 -7.34
C LEU A 250 -6.05 22.12 -6.86
N VAL A 251 -7.29 21.85 -7.28
CA VAL A 251 -8.48 22.53 -6.78
C VAL A 251 -9.26 21.51 -5.95
N ARG A 252 -9.33 21.72 -4.66
CA ARG A 252 -10.06 20.89 -3.73
C ARG A 252 -11.40 21.53 -3.39
N ALA A 253 -12.49 20.81 -3.68
CA ALA A 253 -13.84 21.21 -3.33
C ALA A 253 -14.33 20.45 -2.12
N THR A 254 -15.03 21.14 -1.20
CA THR A 254 -15.85 20.56 -0.14
C THR A 254 -17.29 20.96 -0.42
N PHE A 255 -18.19 19.99 -0.53
CA PHE A 255 -19.59 20.19 -0.79
C PHE A 255 -20.40 20.38 0.49
N THR A 256 -21.64 20.85 0.37
CA THR A 256 -22.52 21.09 1.52
C THR A 256 -22.91 19.80 2.26
N ASP A 257 -22.91 18.66 1.57
CA ASP A 257 -23.12 17.31 2.12
C ASP A 257 -21.91 16.71 2.83
N GLY A 258 -20.76 17.43 2.85
CA GLY A 258 -19.51 16.99 3.45
C GLY A 258 -18.62 16.20 2.50
N GLN A 259 -19.07 15.82 1.31
CA GLN A 259 -18.23 15.17 0.32
C GLN A 259 -17.09 16.09 -0.13
N ARG A 260 -15.97 15.49 -0.57
CA ARG A 260 -14.82 16.22 -1.11
C ARG A 260 -14.50 15.71 -2.52
N SER A 261 -14.00 16.61 -3.35
CA SER A 261 -13.49 16.29 -4.67
C SER A 261 -12.25 17.10 -4.96
N VAL A 262 -11.29 16.51 -5.67
CA VAL A 262 -10.08 17.20 -6.11
C VAL A 262 -9.99 17.11 -7.62
N SER A 263 -9.64 18.21 -8.26
CA SER A 263 -9.41 18.27 -9.70
C SER A 263 -8.10 18.98 -9.99
N ARG A 264 -7.34 18.48 -10.96
CA ARG A 264 -6.08 19.08 -11.39
C ARG A 264 -6.35 20.20 -12.38
N PHE A 265 -5.67 21.34 -12.20
CA PHE A 265 -5.62 22.46 -13.13
C PHE A 265 -4.20 22.66 -13.63
N VAL A 266 -4.03 22.86 -14.94
CA VAL A 266 -2.73 23.15 -15.55
C VAL A 266 -2.76 24.59 -16.08
N ARG A 267 -1.87 25.44 -15.59
CA ARG A 267 -1.62 26.78 -16.05
C ARG A 267 -0.49 26.75 -17.07
N GLN A 268 -0.75 27.17 -18.31
CA GLN A 268 0.23 27.34 -19.37
C GLN A 268 0.82 28.74 -19.40
#